data_2c73ddb0ea48d59e2584678cc17019fe
#
_entry.id   2c73ddb0ea48d59e2584678cc17019fe
#
_cell.length_a   1.000
_cell.length_b   1.000
_cell.length_c   1.000
_cell.angle_alpha   90.00
_cell.angle_beta   90.00
_cell.angle_gamma   90.00
#
_symmetry.space_group_name_H-M   'P 1'
#
loop_
_entity.id
_entity.type
_entity.pdbx_description
1 polymer ?
#
loop_
_entity_poly.entity_id
_entity_poly.type
_entity_poly.pdbx_seq_one_letter_code
_entity_poly.pdbx_strand_id
1 'polypeptide(L)'
;PHPEDVLTDIELQNIAREYLEKLGFGNQPYLVFKHEDIDRHHLHIVTVNVDENGKRLNRDFLYRRSDRIRRELEQKYGLHPAERKNQRLDNPLRKVAASAGDVKKQVGNTVKALNGQYRFQTMGEYRALLSLYNMTVEEARGNVRGREYHGLVYSVTDDKGNKVGNPFKSSLFGKSAGYEAVQKKFVRSKSEIKDRKLADMTKRTVLSVLQGTYDKDKFVSQLKEKGIDTVLRYTEEGRIYGATFIDHRTGCVLNLSLIHISEPTRPEPIS
;
A
#
# COMPACT_ATOMS: atom_id res chain seq x y z
N PRO A 1 18.26 -14.10 -8.50
CA PRO A 1 17.72 -15.47 -8.48
C PRO A 1 16.65 -15.64 -7.40
N HIS A 2 15.78 -16.63 -7.53
CA HIS A 2 14.82 -17.02 -6.50
C HIS A 2 15.57 -17.68 -5.32
N PRO A 3 15.05 -17.64 -4.07
CA PRO A 3 15.70 -18.33 -2.95
C PRO A 3 15.94 -19.83 -3.15
N GLU A 4 15.12 -20.48 -3.96
CA GLU A 4 15.24 -21.91 -4.29
C GLU A 4 16.25 -22.19 -5.41
N ASP A 5 16.78 -21.16 -6.09
CA ASP A 5 17.79 -21.33 -7.12
C ASP A 5 19.16 -21.51 -6.46
N VAL A 6 19.73 -22.69 -6.58
CA VAL A 6 21.09 -23.00 -6.12
C VAL A 6 22.05 -22.79 -7.28
N LEU A 7 22.76 -21.67 -7.26
CA LEU A 7 23.72 -21.27 -8.31
C LEU A 7 25.13 -21.18 -7.74
N THR A 8 26.08 -21.73 -8.47
CA THR A 8 27.50 -21.55 -8.19
C THR A 8 27.96 -20.13 -8.57
N ASP A 9 29.07 -19.68 -8.02
CA ASP A 9 29.65 -18.37 -8.35
C ASP A 9 30.02 -18.27 -9.84
N ILE A 10 30.42 -19.38 -10.47
CA ILE A 10 30.73 -19.46 -11.91
C ILE A 10 29.45 -19.24 -12.74
N GLU A 11 28.35 -19.89 -12.36
CA GLU A 11 27.06 -19.72 -13.04
C GLU A 11 26.56 -18.27 -12.89
N LEU A 12 26.67 -17.68 -11.70
CA LEU A 12 26.33 -16.30 -11.45
C LEU A 12 27.15 -15.33 -12.29
N GLN A 13 28.46 -15.56 -12.44
CA GLN A 13 29.32 -14.77 -13.32
C GLN A 13 28.94 -14.92 -14.80
N ASN A 14 28.62 -16.12 -15.26
CA ASN A 14 28.19 -16.38 -16.64
C ASN A 14 26.88 -15.67 -16.94
N ILE A 15 25.92 -15.72 -16.03
CA ILE A 15 24.63 -15.02 -16.14
C ILE A 15 24.85 -13.51 -16.18
N ALA A 16 25.72 -12.95 -15.31
CA ALA A 16 26.01 -11.52 -15.28
C ALA A 16 26.66 -11.05 -16.58
N ARG A 17 27.61 -11.82 -17.12
CA ARG A 17 28.28 -11.52 -18.39
C ARG A 17 27.28 -11.54 -19.55
N GLU A 18 26.50 -12.58 -19.69
CA GLU A 18 25.49 -12.69 -20.77
C GLU A 18 24.42 -11.59 -20.65
N TYR A 19 24.04 -11.24 -19.43
CA TYR A 19 23.13 -10.12 -19.19
C TYR A 19 23.69 -8.80 -19.72
N LEU A 20 24.95 -8.51 -19.43
CA LEU A 20 25.61 -7.29 -19.91
C LEU A 20 25.76 -7.30 -21.44
N GLU A 21 26.13 -8.43 -22.03
CA GLU A 21 26.23 -8.58 -23.50
C GLU A 21 24.89 -8.27 -24.18
N LYS A 22 23.82 -8.92 -23.75
CA LYS A 22 22.46 -8.71 -24.29
C LYS A 22 21.95 -7.28 -24.04
N LEU A 23 22.36 -6.65 -22.96
CA LEU A 23 21.98 -5.28 -22.62
C LEU A 23 22.72 -4.24 -23.48
N GLY A 24 23.85 -4.64 -24.13
CA GLY A 24 24.70 -3.78 -24.94
C GLY A 24 25.85 -3.15 -24.15
N PHE A 25 26.23 -3.76 -23.05
CA PHE A 25 27.35 -3.36 -22.18
C PHE A 25 28.48 -4.42 -22.14
N GLY A 26 28.47 -5.41 -23.03
CA GLY A 26 29.40 -6.53 -22.99
C GLY A 26 30.88 -6.15 -23.14
N ASN A 27 31.18 -5.08 -23.85
CA ASN A 27 32.56 -4.57 -24.05
C ASN A 27 33.03 -3.61 -22.93
N GLN A 28 32.17 -3.36 -21.93
CA GLN A 28 32.51 -2.44 -20.86
C GLN A 28 33.22 -3.14 -19.70
N PRO A 29 34.14 -2.49 -19.01
CA PRO A 29 34.63 -2.99 -17.74
C PRO A 29 33.48 -3.06 -16.73
N TYR A 30 33.41 -4.14 -15.97
CA TYR A 30 32.36 -4.32 -14.96
C TYR A 30 32.88 -5.02 -13.71
N LEU A 31 32.19 -4.78 -12.60
CA LEU A 31 32.37 -5.48 -11.34
C LEU A 31 31.05 -6.14 -10.96
N VAL A 32 31.12 -7.35 -10.43
CA VAL A 32 29.96 -8.10 -9.93
C VAL A 32 30.16 -8.34 -8.44
N PHE A 33 29.21 -7.89 -7.65
CA PHE A 33 29.19 -8.13 -6.21
C PHE A 33 28.03 -9.06 -5.88
N LYS A 34 28.33 -10.16 -5.19
CA LYS A 34 27.31 -11.05 -4.61
C LYS A 34 26.94 -10.52 -3.25
N HIS A 35 25.64 -10.33 -3.02
CA HIS A 35 25.08 -9.88 -1.76
C HIS A 35 24.21 -10.95 -1.14
N GLU A 36 24.34 -11.13 0.19
CA GLU A 36 23.63 -12.11 1.01
C GLU A 36 22.93 -11.46 2.22
N ASP A 37 22.64 -10.16 2.12
CA ASP A 37 22.04 -9.34 3.17
C ASP A 37 20.52 -9.49 3.29
N ILE A 38 19.91 -10.27 2.42
CA ILE A 38 18.48 -10.63 2.42
C ILE A 38 18.33 -12.14 2.16
N ASP A 39 17.15 -12.69 2.39
CA ASP A 39 16.84 -14.13 2.27
C ASP A 39 17.11 -14.75 0.89
N ARG A 40 17.59 -13.99 -0.07
CA ARG A 40 17.97 -14.45 -1.42
C ARG A 40 19.28 -13.84 -1.87
N HIS A 41 20.12 -14.64 -2.49
CA HIS A 41 21.32 -14.14 -3.15
C HIS A 41 20.95 -13.18 -4.28
N HIS A 42 21.62 -12.05 -4.38
CA HIS A 42 21.44 -11.13 -5.49
C HIS A 42 22.76 -10.52 -5.92
N LEU A 43 22.83 -10.13 -7.20
CA LEU A 43 24.02 -9.56 -7.78
C LEU A 43 23.83 -8.07 -7.99
N HIS A 44 24.85 -7.31 -7.64
CA HIS A 44 25.04 -5.93 -8.07
C HIS A 44 26.09 -5.90 -9.16
N ILE A 45 25.71 -5.41 -10.33
CA ILE A 45 26.61 -5.23 -11.46
C ILE A 45 26.86 -3.74 -11.62
N VAL A 46 28.12 -3.34 -11.51
CA VAL A 46 28.57 -1.95 -11.71
C VAL A 46 29.36 -1.90 -12.99
N THR A 47 29.01 -1.02 -13.91
CA THR A 47 29.70 -0.85 -15.19
C THR A 47 29.73 0.62 -15.61
N VAL A 48 30.60 0.97 -16.56
CA VAL A 48 30.68 2.32 -17.13
C VAL A 48 29.69 2.51 -18.27
N ASN A 49 29.21 3.73 -18.42
CA ASN A 49 28.14 4.10 -19.33
C ASN A 49 28.66 4.88 -20.57
N VAL A 50 29.94 4.80 -20.84
CA VAL A 50 30.57 5.42 -22.00
C VAL A 50 31.50 4.41 -22.66
N ASP A 51 31.57 4.43 -23.99
CA ASP A 51 32.52 3.61 -24.75
C ASP A 51 33.95 4.18 -24.67
N GLU A 52 34.89 3.50 -25.28
CA GLU A 52 36.31 3.89 -25.33
C GLU A 52 36.55 5.24 -26.01
N ASN A 53 35.60 5.74 -26.81
CA ASN A 53 35.62 7.03 -27.46
C ASN A 53 34.94 8.13 -26.65
N GLY A 54 34.51 7.85 -25.42
CA GLY A 54 33.79 8.78 -24.56
C GLY A 54 32.34 9.00 -24.95
N LYS A 55 31.80 8.22 -25.92
CA LYS A 55 30.41 8.30 -26.36
C LYS A 55 29.51 7.52 -25.41
N ARG A 56 28.39 8.13 -25.04
CA ARG A 56 27.43 7.51 -24.14
C ARG A 56 26.72 6.31 -24.80
N LEU A 57 26.65 5.21 -24.07
CA LEU A 57 25.93 4.03 -24.50
C LEU A 57 24.40 4.26 -24.48
N ASN A 58 23.69 3.51 -25.34
CA ASN A 58 22.24 3.61 -25.44
C ASN A 58 21.56 3.14 -24.16
N ARG A 59 20.78 4.03 -23.54
CA ARG A 59 19.98 3.77 -22.34
C ARG A 59 18.48 3.82 -22.57
N ASP A 60 18.05 3.94 -23.83
CA ASP A 60 16.64 4.02 -24.16
C ASP A 60 15.93 2.73 -23.76
N PHE A 61 14.83 2.91 -23.06
CA PHE A 61 14.02 1.82 -22.54
C PHE A 61 14.79 0.78 -21.72
N LEU A 62 15.88 1.17 -21.04
CA LEU A 62 16.79 0.27 -20.32
C LEU A 62 16.01 -0.69 -19.39
N TYR A 63 15.03 -0.19 -18.67
CA TYR A 63 14.19 -1.02 -17.78
C TYR A 63 13.43 -2.13 -18.54
N ARG A 64 12.83 -1.80 -19.68
CA ARG A 64 12.08 -2.80 -20.48
C ARG A 64 13.01 -3.82 -21.12
N ARG A 65 14.18 -3.37 -21.59
CA ARG A 65 15.21 -4.26 -22.14
C ARG A 65 15.75 -5.19 -21.07
N SER A 66 16.09 -4.67 -19.90
CA SER A 66 16.52 -5.43 -18.74
C SER A 66 15.51 -6.49 -18.31
N ASP A 67 14.23 -6.13 -18.20
CA ASP A 67 13.17 -7.08 -17.81
C ASP A 67 13.00 -8.22 -18.82
N ARG A 68 13.06 -7.93 -20.12
CA ARG A 68 13.02 -8.93 -21.17
C ARG A 68 14.21 -9.87 -21.08
N ILE A 69 15.43 -9.32 -20.99
CA ILE A 69 16.67 -10.10 -20.90
C ILE A 69 16.67 -11.00 -19.67
N ARG A 70 16.20 -10.49 -18.54
CA ARG A 70 16.07 -11.25 -17.29
C ARG A 70 15.19 -12.48 -17.50
N ARG A 71 14.01 -12.33 -18.11
CA ARG A 71 13.10 -13.46 -18.40
C ARG A 71 13.73 -14.48 -19.35
N GLU A 72 14.43 -14.02 -20.39
CA GLU A 72 15.16 -14.90 -21.31
C GLU A 72 16.23 -15.73 -20.57
N LEU A 73 16.99 -15.08 -19.67
CA LEU A 73 18.02 -15.77 -18.88
C LEU A 73 17.42 -16.72 -17.84
N GLU A 74 16.36 -16.33 -17.15
CA GLU A 74 15.61 -17.21 -16.24
C GLU A 74 15.18 -18.50 -16.96
N GLN A 75 14.60 -18.38 -18.15
CA GLN A 75 14.20 -19.52 -18.95
C GLN A 75 15.38 -20.35 -19.44
N LYS A 76 16.47 -19.71 -19.92
CA LYS A 76 17.66 -20.38 -20.44
C LYS A 76 18.39 -21.21 -19.39
N TYR A 77 18.50 -20.66 -18.18
CA TYR A 77 19.21 -21.28 -17.06
C TYR A 77 18.29 -22.11 -16.15
N GLY A 78 17.02 -22.29 -16.53
CA GLY A 78 16.05 -23.08 -15.75
C GLY A 78 15.75 -22.49 -14.36
N LEU A 79 15.88 -21.18 -14.20
CA LEU A 79 15.68 -20.49 -12.94
C LEU A 79 14.19 -20.22 -12.68
N HIS A 80 13.84 -20.16 -11.42
CA HIS A 80 12.52 -19.71 -11.03
C HIS A 80 12.34 -18.23 -11.41
N PRO A 81 11.18 -17.85 -11.99
CA PRO A 81 10.93 -16.46 -12.33
C PRO A 81 11.08 -15.56 -11.11
N ALA A 82 12.00 -14.59 -11.18
CA ALA A 82 12.15 -13.56 -10.17
C ALA A 82 11.00 -12.52 -10.24
N GLU A 83 9.88 -12.90 -10.87
CA GLU A 83 8.69 -12.09 -10.82
C GLU A 83 8.34 -11.90 -9.34
N ARG A 84 8.19 -10.65 -8.95
CA ARG A 84 7.48 -10.36 -7.71
C ARG A 84 6.11 -11.01 -7.86
N LYS A 85 5.97 -12.29 -7.46
CA LYS A 85 4.66 -12.82 -7.06
C LYS A 85 4.06 -11.67 -6.29
N ASN A 86 2.85 -11.28 -6.63
CA ASN A 86 2.16 -10.23 -5.90
C ASN A 86 2.25 -10.56 -4.40
N GLN A 87 3.33 -10.15 -3.76
CA GLN A 87 3.52 -10.24 -2.30
C GLN A 87 2.47 -9.39 -1.56
N ARG A 88 1.47 -8.94 -2.35
CA ARG A 88 0.34 -8.18 -1.85
C ARG A 88 -0.60 -8.99 -0.94
N LEU A 89 -0.47 -10.33 -0.91
CA LEU A 89 -1.35 -11.18 -0.08
C LEU A 89 -0.62 -11.89 1.06
N ASP A 90 0.71 -12.11 0.97
CA ASP A 90 1.41 -12.95 1.95
C ASP A 90 2.21 -12.17 3.01
N ASN A 91 2.32 -10.84 2.90
CA ASN A 91 2.91 -10.02 3.95
C ASN A 91 1.86 -9.04 4.47
N PRO A 92 1.14 -9.41 5.54
CA PRO A 92 0.13 -8.52 6.12
C PRO A 92 0.82 -7.21 6.51
N LEU A 93 0.25 -6.10 6.06
CA LEU A 93 0.71 -4.78 6.47
C LEU A 93 0.76 -4.73 8.00
N ARG A 94 1.93 -4.44 8.53
CA ARG A 94 2.12 -4.30 9.98
C ARG A 94 1.73 -2.88 10.40
N LYS A 95 1.25 -2.75 11.63
CA LYS A 95 1.07 -1.46 12.28
C LYS A 95 2.41 -0.71 12.32
N VAL A 96 2.37 0.58 12.05
CA VAL A 96 3.56 1.43 12.17
C VAL A 96 3.92 1.54 13.66
N ALA A 97 5.16 1.26 14.01
CA ALA A 97 5.67 1.35 15.36
C ALA A 97 6.61 2.55 15.46
N ALA A 98 6.23 3.53 16.27
CA ALA A 98 7.04 4.73 16.49
C ALA A 98 8.42 4.44 17.16
N SER A 99 8.52 3.33 17.90
CA SER A 99 9.76 2.87 18.56
C SER A 99 10.67 2.04 17.66
N ALA A 100 10.18 1.58 16.50
CA ALA A 100 10.99 0.80 15.59
C ALA A 100 11.79 1.72 14.64
N GLY A 101 12.97 1.28 14.24
CA GLY A 101 13.83 2.03 13.30
C GLY A 101 13.13 2.37 11.98
N ASP A 102 13.56 3.46 11.34
CA ASP A 102 13.07 3.96 10.03
C ASP A 102 11.55 4.14 9.93
N VAL A 103 10.99 4.86 10.89
CA VAL A 103 9.54 5.21 10.93
C VAL A 103 9.08 5.85 9.62
N LYS A 104 9.90 6.72 9.01
CA LYS A 104 9.60 7.35 7.72
C LYS A 104 9.35 6.32 6.62
N LYS A 105 10.17 5.27 6.55
CA LYS A 105 10.04 4.21 5.55
C LYS A 105 8.79 3.37 5.81
N GLN A 106 8.50 3.06 7.08
CA GLN A 106 7.27 2.36 7.48
C GLN A 106 6.03 3.13 7.03
N VAL A 107 5.94 4.43 7.36
CA VAL A 107 4.85 5.33 6.95
C VAL A 107 4.71 5.36 5.42
N GLY A 108 5.80 5.58 4.70
CA GLY A 108 5.79 5.63 3.23
C GLY A 108 5.33 4.33 2.57
N ASN A 109 5.78 3.18 3.07
CA ASN A 109 5.38 1.88 2.57
C ASN A 109 3.91 1.60 2.83
N THR A 110 3.44 1.89 4.05
CA THR A 110 2.03 1.72 4.44
C THR A 110 1.11 2.59 3.60
N VAL A 111 1.41 3.89 3.45
CA VAL A 111 0.63 4.81 2.61
C VAL A 111 0.54 4.31 1.16
N LYS A 112 1.67 3.91 0.57
CA LYS A 112 1.69 3.39 -0.82
C LYS A 112 0.87 2.12 -0.96
N ALA A 113 0.99 1.19 -0.03
CA ALA A 113 0.27 -0.07 -0.06
C ALA A 113 -1.25 0.16 0.08
N LEU A 114 -1.68 0.95 1.07
CA LEU A 114 -3.09 1.24 1.30
C LEU A 114 -3.71 2.00 0.11
N ASN A 115 -3.00 2.98 -0.43
CA ASN A 115 -3.45 3.69 -1.63
C ASN A 115 -3.53 2.77 -2.87
N GLY A 116 -2.74 1.71 -2.94
CA GLY A 116 -2.79 0.73 -4.02
C GLY A 116 -3.89 -0.32 -3.88
N GLN A 117 -4.21 -0.73 -2.64
CA GLN A 117 -5.06 -1.88 -2.36
C GLN A 117 -6.52 -1.50 -2.09
N TYR A 118 -6.76 -0.37 -1.40
CA TYR A 118 -8.09 0.00 -0.92
C TYR A 118 -8.74 1.09 -1.75
N ARG A 119 -10.07 1.09 -1.76
CA ARG A 119 -10.96 2.10 -2.34
C ARG A 119 -11.65 2.84 -1.20
N PHE A 120 -11.52 4.14 -1.21
CA PHE A 120 -12.12 5.04 -0.22
C PHE A 120 -12.53 6.33 -0.92
N GLN A 121 -13.61 6.97 -0.47
CA GLN A 121 -14.27 8.07 -1.16
C GLN A 121 -14.16 9.40 -0.42
N THR A 122 -13.76 9.37 0.84
CA THR A 122 -13.69 10.55 1.70
C THR A 122 -12.44 10.53 2.58
N MET A 123 -12.04 11.69 3.05
CA MET A 123 -10.93 11.81 4.01
C MET A 123 -11.23 11.06 5.32
N GLY A 124 -12.49 11.01 5.76
CA GLY A 124 -12.91 10.26 6.94
C GLY A 124 -12.69 8.76 6.79
N GLU A 125 -13.04 8.20 5.63
CA GLU A 125 -12.77 6.79 5.29
C GLU A 125 -11.27 6.51 5.23
N TYR A 126 -10.51 7.43 4.64
CA TYR A 126 -9.04 7.28 4.56
C TYR A 126 -8.39 7.31 5.95
N ARG A 127 -8.84 8.21 6.85
CA ARG A 127 -8.38 8.23 8.25
C ARG A 127 -8.71 6.94 8.98
N ALA A 128 -9.93 6.42 8.81
CA ALA A 128 -10.34 5.16 9.41
C ALA A 128 -9.49 3.98 8.92
N LEU A 129 -9.13 3.95 7.64
CA LEU A 129 -8.23 2.94 7.10
C LEU A 129 -6.82 3.06 7.70
N LEU A 130 -6.29 4.26 7.77
CA LEU A 130 -4.96 4.53 8.33
C LEU A 130 -4.86 4.20 9.83
N SER A 131 -5.96 4.40 10.59
CA SER A 131 -5.96 4.14 12.04
C SER A 131 -5.75 2.65 12.38
N LEU A 132 -6.11 1.73 11.50
CA LEU A 132 -5.80 0.30 11.67
C LEU A 132 -4.29 0.02 11.68
N TYR A 133 -3.50 0.95 11.15
CA TYR A 133 -2.04 0.83 11.03
C TYR A 133 -1.29 1.85 11.89
N ASN A 134 -1.93 2.35 12.96
CA ASN A 134 -1.35 3.35 13.86
C ASN A 134 -0.91 4.62 13.12
N MET A 135 -1.76 5.10 12.23
CA MET A 135 -1.50 6.31 11.46
C MET A 135 -2.76 7.18 11.34
N THR A 136 -2.54 8.46 11.15
CA THR A 136 -3.60 9.40 10.76
C THR A 136 -3.09 10.36 9.71
N VAL A 137 -4.01 11.08 9.05
CA VAL A 137 -3.70 12.09 8.03
C VAL A 137 -4.53 13.35 8.26
N GLU A 138 -3.90 14.50 8.05
CA GLU A 138 -4.52 15.80 8.14
C GLU A 138 -4.27 16.61 6.87
N GLU A 139 -5.25 17.45 6.52
CA GLU A 139 -5.08 18.43 5.46
C GLU A 139 -4.34 19.66 6.02
N ALA A 140 -3.27 20.04 5.33
CA ALA A 140 -2.54 21.26 5.58
C ALA A 140 -2.85 22.26 4.46
N ARG A 141 -3.38 23.41 4.82
CA ARG A 141 -3.65 24.53 3.90
C ARG A 141 -2.83 25.71 4.34
N GLY A 142 -2.34 26.49 3.39
CA GLY A 142 -1.58 27.71 3.69
C GLY A 142 -1.29 28.51 2.44
N ASN A 143 -0.68 29.65 2.64
CA ASN A 143 -0.22 30.54 1.57
C ASN A 143 1.28 30.76 1.71
N VAL A 144 2.04 30.48 0.65
CA VAL A 144 3.48 30.74 0.59
C VAL A 144 3.76 31.64 -0.62
N ARG A 145 4.25 32.81 -0.36
CA ARG A 145 4.60 33.80 -1.40
C ARG A 145 3.42 34.10 -2.34
N GLY A 146 2.19 34.26 -1.78
CA GLY A 146 0.99 34.57 -2.56
C GLY A 146 0.36 33.37 -3.29
N ARG A 147 0.90 32.17 -3.13
CA ARG A 147 0.34 30.93 -3.71
C ARG A 147 -0.27 30.08 -2.61
N GLU A 148 -1.54 29.76 -2.76
CA GLU A 148 -2.20 28.79 -1.89
C GLU A 148 -1.65 27.40 -2.14
N TYR A 149 -1.43 26.64 -1.07
CA TYR A 149 -1.07 25.24 -1.16
C TYR A 149 -2.04 24.38 -0.35
N HIS A 150 -2.34 23.21 -0.89
CA HIS A 150 -3.05 22.14 -0.21
C HIS A 150 -2.11 20.95 -0.11
N GLY A 151 -1.91 20.45 1.08
CA GLY A 151 -1.03 19.30 1.35
C GLY A 151 -1.67 18.31 2.30
N LEU A 152 -1.05 17.15 2.43
CA LEU A 152 -1.37 16.18 3.46
C LEU A 152 -0.17 15.99 4.38
N VAL A 153 -0.48 15.79 5.66
CA VAL A 153 0.50 15.51 6.70
C VAL A 153 0.09 14.20 7.38
N TYR A 154 1.00 13.24 7.37
CA TYR A 154 0.80 11.93 8.01
C TYR A 154 1.46 11.93 9.38
N SER A 155 0.74 11.44 10.39
CA SER A 155 1.26 11.27 11.75
C SER A 155 1.14 9.80 12.16
N VAL A 156 2.13 9.31 12.91
CA VAL A 156 2.03 8.03 13.59
C VAL A 156 1.20 8.23 14.86
N THR A 157 0.42 7.23 15.21
CA THR A 157 -0.36 7.22 16.45
C THR A 157 0.02 6.01 17.32
N ASP A 158 -0.26 6.13 18.61
CA ASP A 158 -0.28 4.99 19.51
C ASP A 158 -1.56 4.15 19.33
N ASP A 159 -1.70 3.04 20.04
CA ASP A 159 -2.90 2.20 20.00
C ASP A 159 -4.16 2.89 20.56
N LYS A 160 -4.01 4.03 21.21
CA LYS A 160 -5.11 4.87 21.71
C LYS A 160 -5.49 5.98 20.72
N GLY A 161 -4.76 6.10 19.61
CA GLY A 161 -4.99 7.11 18.59
C GLY A 161 -4.29 8.46 18.84
N ASN A 162 -3.48 8.60 19.89
CA ASN A 162 -2.73 9.81 20.16
C ASN A 162 -1.53 9.90 19.20
N LYS A 163 -1.27 11.08 18.68
CA LYS A 163 -0.12 11.31 17.79
C LYS A 163 1.21 11.15 18.55
N VAL A 164 2.14 10.44 17.96
CA VAL A 164 3.47 10.16 18.49
C VAL A 164 4.54 10.59 17.49
N GLY A 165 5.56 11.30 17.97
CA GLY A 165 6.66 11.77 17.15
C GLY A 165 6.30 12.93 16.22
N ASN A 166 7.20 13.21 15.26
CA ASN A 166 7.03 14.31 14.33
C ASN A 166 6.17 13.90 13.12
N PRO A 167 5.28 14.77 12.66
CA PRO A 167 4.48 14.51 11.47
C PRO A 167 5.32 14.55 10.19
N PHE A 168 4.90 13.82 9.18
CA PHE A 168 5.56 13.72 7.88
C PHE A 168 4.75 14.39 6.79
N LYS A 169 5.34 15.34 6.07
CA LYS A 169 4.72 15.93 4.88
C LYS A 169 4.56 14.87 3.78
N SER A 170 3.44 14.84 3.10
CA SER A 170 3.15 13.89 2.01
C SER A 170 4.18 13.91 0.88
N SER A 171 4.81 15.07 0.63
CA SER A 171 5.86 15.23 -0.38
C SER A 171 7.08 14.32 -0.16
N LEU A 172 7.31 13.86 1.07
CA LEU A 172 8.39 12.91 1.39
C LEU A 172 8.14 11.50 0.83
N PHE A 173 6.89 11.18 0.46
CA PHE A 173 6.47 9.85 0.01
C PHE A 173 6.14 9.79 -1.48
N GLY A 174 6.37 10.88 -2.20
CA GLY A 174 6.13 11.02 -3.63
C GLY A 174 4.70 11.48 -3.98
N LYS A 175 4.48 11.72 -5.27
CA LYS A 175 3.24 12.33 -5.78
C LYS A 175 1.97 11.54 -5.43
N SER A 176 2.05 10.21 -5.35
CA SER A 176 0.90 9.34 -5.06
C SER A 176 0.35 9.47 -3.63
N ALA A 177 1.14 10.01 -2.70
CA ALA A 177 0.72 10.26 -1.33
C ALA A 177 0.19 11.69 -1.11
N GLY A 178 0.26 12.55 -2.10
CA GLY A 178 -0.13 13.96 -2.02
C GLY A 178 -1.63 14.19 -2.11
N TYR A 179 -2.06 15.39 -1.74
CA TYR A 179 -3.46 15.79 -1.70
C TYR A 179 -4.21 15.56 -3.02
N GLU A 180 -3.66 16.03 -4.14
CA GLU A 180 -4.32 15.86 -5.44
C GLU A 180 -4.51 14.40 -5.86
N ALA A 181 -3.50 13.55 -5.57
CA ALA A 181 -3.59 12.13 -5.90
C ALA A 181 -4.67 11.42 -5.07
N VAL A 182 -4.79 11.79 -3.79
CA VAL A 182 -5.83 11.26 -2.90
C VAL A 182 -7.22 11.74 -3.33
N GLN A 183 -7.36 13.00 -3.74
CA GLN A 183 -8.64 13.52 -4.26
C GLN A 183 -9.06 12.80 -5.56
N LYS A 184 -8.14 12.62 -6.49
CA LYS A 184 -8.39 11.82 -7.72
C LYS A 184 -8.80 10.39 -7.38
N LYS A 185 -8.19 9.82 -6.33
CA LYS A 185 -8.55 8.48 -5.86
C LYS A 185 -9.97 8.43 -5.29
N PHE A 186 -10.44 9.45 -4.57
CA PHE A 186 -11.82 9.51 -4.09
C PHE A 186 -12.81 9.40 -5.25
N VAL A 187 -12.62 10.22 -6.29
CA VAL A 187 -13.50 10.21 -7.47
C VAL A 187 -13.49 8.84 -8.15
N ARG A 188 -12.30 8.30 -8.41
CA ARG A 188 -12.14 6.98 -9.03
C ARG A 188 -12.76 5.87 -8.19
N SER A 189 -12.53 5.87 -6.87
CA SER A 189 -13.07 4.86 -5.97
C SER A 189 -14.60 4.89 -5.95
N LYS A 190 -15.20 6.07 -5.99
CA LYS A 190 -16.66 6.24 -6.03
C LYS A 190 -17.27 5.57 -7.26
N SER A 191 -16.66 5.77 -8.43
CA SER A 191 -17.09 5.11 -9.67
C SER A 191 -16.90 3.59 -9.58
N GLU A 192 -15.70 3.12 -9.20
CA GLU A 192 -15.39 1.69 -9.12
C GLU A 192 -16.31 0.93 -8.12
N ILE A 193 -16.60 1.53 -6.97
CA ILE A 193 -17.48 0.91 -5.96
C ILE A 193 -18.91 0.78 -6.51
N LYS A 194 -19.41 1.83 -7.19
CA LYS A 194 -20.75 1.84 -7.79
C LYS A 194 -20.85 0.84 -8.93
N ASP A 195 -19.94 0.92 -9.90
CA ASP A 195 -20.00 0.14 -11.15
C ASP A 195 -19.86 -1.36 -10.90
N ARG A 196 -19.05 -1.74 -9.90
CA ARG A 196 -18.81 -3.15 -9.52
C ARG A 196 -19.72 -3.62 -8.39
N LYS A 197 -20.65 -2.80 -7.89
CA LYS A 197 -21.55 -3.11 -6.77
C LYS A 197 -20.83 -3.65 -5.54
N LEU A 198 -19.61 -3.17 -5.28
CA LEU A 198 -18.78 -3.70 -4.20
C LEU A 198 -19.34 -3.41 -2.81
N ALA A 199 -20.07 -2.31 -2.66
CA ALA A 199 -20.75 -1.96 -1.42
C ALA A 199 -21.84 -2.97 -1.02
N ASP A 200 -22.50 -3.61 -2.00
CA ASP A 200 -23.62 -4.53 -1.74
C ASP A 200 -23.18 -5.79 -0.98
N MET A 201 -21.99 -6.28 -1.25
CA MET A 201 -21.44 -7.45 -0.56
C MET A 201 -21.14 -7.13 0.91
N THR A 202 -20.46 -5.99 1.14
CA THR A 202 -20.19 -5.51 2.51
C THR A 202 -21.50 -5.24 3.26
N LYS A 203 -22.48 -4.56 2.63
CA LYS A 203 -23.79 -4.27 3.21
C LYS A 203 -24.50 -5.53 3.65
N ARG A 204 -24.62 -6.54 2.80
CA ARG A 204 -25.25 -7.82 3.13
C ARG A 204 -24.61 -8.49 4.33
N THR A 205 -23.27 -8.51 4.38
CA THR A 205 -22.53 -9.10 5.50
C THR A 205 -22.79 -8.33 6.80
N VAL A 206 -22.72 -7.00 6.76
CA VAL A 206 -22.95 -6.15 7.94
C VAL A 206 -24.38 -6.30 8.46
N LEU A 207 -25.37 -6.28 7.58
CA LEU A 207 -26.78 -6.46 7.95
C LEU A 207 -27.05 -7.85 8.55
N SER A 208 -26.49 -8.91 7.96
CA SER A 208 -26.63 -10.27 8.49
C SER A 208 -26.07 -10.40 9.91
N VAL A 209 -24.93 -9.78 10.20
CA VAL A 209 -24.34 -9.80 11.55
C VAL A 209 -25.18 -8.94 12.51
N LEU A 210 -25.65 -7.77 12.06
CA LEU A 210 -26.43 -6.86 12.87
C LEU A 210 -27.78 -7.49 13.31
N GLN A 211 -28.41 -8.28 12.45
CA GLN A 211 -29.65 -8.99 12.78
C GLN A 211 -29.43 -10.12 13.82
N GLY A 212 -28.20 -10.65 13.90
CA GLY A 212 -27.87 -11.77 14.78
C GLY A 212 -27.29 -11.37 16.14
N THR A 213 -27.00 -10.09 16.39
CA THR A 213 -26.39 -9.67 17.65
C THR A 213 -26.77 -8.25 18.07
N TYR A 214 -27.03 -8.08 19.37
CA TYR A 214 -27.28 -6.78 20.01
C TYR A 214 -26.08 -6.26 20.79
N ASP A 215 -25.03 -7.05 20.90
CA ASP A 215 -23.81 -6.71 21.60
C ASP A 215 -22.78 -6.10 20.64
N LYS A 216 -22.27 -4.92 20.98
CA LYS A 216 -21.33 -4.17 20.16
C LYS A 216 -20.02 -4.94 19.94
N ASP A 217 -19.47 -5.54 20.98
CA ASP A 217 -18.16 -6.19 20.90
C ASP A 217 -18.25 -7.51 20.12
N LYS A 218 -19.37 -8.23 20.29
CA LYS A 218 -19.72 -9.40 19.46
C LYS A 218 -19.93 -8.99 18.00
N PHE A 219 -20.60 -7.87 17.74
CA PHE A 219 -20.79 -7.36 16.38
C PHE A 219 -19.47 -7.10 15.69
N VAL A 220 -18.54 -6.38 16.36
CA VAL A 220 -17.22 -6.06 15.82
C VAL A 220 -16.38 -7.32 15.61
N SER A 221 -16.38 -8.27 16.55
CA SER A 221 -15.62 -9.52 16.44
C SER A 221 -16.14 -10.41 15.30
N GLN A 222 -17.46 -10.56 15.16
CA GLN A 222 -18.06 -11.35 14.08
C GLN A 222 -17.80 -10.74 12.69
N LEU A 223 -17.80 -9.42 12.58
CA LEU A 223 -17.41 -8.75 11.33
C LEU A 223 -15.93 -8.99 11.01
N LYS A 224 -15.06 -8.93 12.01
CA LYS A 224 -13.64 -9.19 11.86
C LYS A 224 -13.36 -10.62 11.38
N GLU A 225 -14.05 -11.62 11.93
CA GLU A 225 -13.97 -13.01 11.47
C GLU A 225 -14.39 -13.15 9.99
N LYS A 226 -15.30 -12.29 9.53
CA LYS A 226 -15.72 -12.22 8.12
C LYS A 226 -14.83 -11.32 7.25
N GLY A 227 -13.68 -10.88 7.75
CA GLY A 227 -12.71 -10.04 7.04
C GLY A 227 -13.11 -8.57 6.91
N ILE A 228 -13.91 -8.06 7.84
CA ILE A 228 -14.32 -6.65 7.90
C ILE A 228 -13.89 -6.04 9.22
N ASP A 229 -12.94 -5.13 9.21
CA ASP A 229 -12.63 -4.30 10.37
C ASP A 229 -13.64 -3.15 10.49
N THR A 230 -13.98 -2.81 11.73
CA THR A 230 -14.95 -1.74 12.04
C THR A 230 -14.30 -0.67 12.90
N VAL A 231 -14.33 0.58 12.41
CA VAL A 231 -13.87 1.75 13.16
C VAL A 231 -15.11 2.53 13.59
N LEU A 232 -15.37 2.53 14.90
CA LEU A 232 -16.48 3.26 15.53
C LEU A 232 -16.02 4.65 15.93
N ARG A 233 -16.90 5.65 15.76
CA ARG A 233 -16.66 7.03 16.18
C ARG A 233 -17.61 7.37 17.31
N TYR A 234 -17.07 8.01 18.35
CA TYR A 234 -17.77 8.34 19.57
C TYR A 234 -17.87 9.85 19.76
N THR A 235 -19.00 10.31 20.31
CA THR A 235 -19.11 11.65 20.87
C THR A 235 -18.30 11.74 22.16
N GLU A 236 -18.11 12.95 22.70
CA GLU A 236 -17.47 13.17 24.01
C GLU A 236 -18.21 12.44 25.15
N GLU A 237 -19.52 12.24 25.00
CA GLU A 237 -20.38 11.52 25.93
C GLU A 237 -20.33 9.99 25.78
N GLY A 238 -19.50 9.47 24.87
CA GLY A 238 -19.34 8.02 24.60
C GLY A 238 -20.42 7.38 23.72
N ARG A 239 -21.32 8.17 23.09
CA ARG A 239 -22.32 7.67 22.13
C ARG A 239 -21.67 7.40 20.77
N ILE A 240 -22.00 6.29 20.15
CA ILE A 240 -21.59 6.01 18.77
C ILE A 240 -22.39 6.89 17.82
N TYR A 241 -21.72 7.75 17.07
CA TYR A 241 -22.36 8.56 16.03
C TYR A 241 -22.00 8.14 14.60
N GLY A 242 -21.10 7.21 14.44
CA GLY A 242 -20.71 6.74 13.12
C GLY A 242 -19.86 5.47 13.15
N ALA A 243 -19.93 4.73 12.06
CA ALA A 243 -19.10 3.56 11.83
C ALA A 243 -18.50 3.60 10.43
N THR A 244 -17.28 3.09 10.31
CA THR A 244 -16.62 2.88 9.03
C THR A 244 -16.21 1.42 8.95
N PHE A 245 -16.58 0.75 7.87
CA PHE A 245 -16.31 -0.65 7.63
C PHE A 245 -15.19 -0.78 6.59
N ILE A 246 -14.14 -1.50 6.94
CA ILE A 246 -13.01 -1.78 6.07
C ILE A 246 -13.10 -3.24 5.64
N ASP A 247 -13.62 -3.49 4.46
CA ASP A 247 -13.76 -4.84 3.92
C ASP A 247 -12.50 -5.25 3.16
N HIS A 248 -11.69 -6.11 3.77
CA HIS A 248 -10.43 -6.58 3.22
C HIS A 248 -10.59 -7.49 2.01
N ARG A 249 -11.75 -8.15 1.86
CA ARG A 249 -12.06 -9.05 0.73
C ARG A 249 -12.26 -8.26 -0.56
N THR A 250 -12.95 -7.12 -0.47
CA THR A 250 -13.24 -6.25 -1.61
C THR A 250 -12.24 -5.10 -1.75
N GLY A 251 -11.46 -4.84 -0.70
CA GLY A 251 -10.61 -3.66 -0.60
C GLY A 251 -11.42 -2.36 -0.55
N CYS A 252 -12.64 -2.37 -0.01
CA CYS A 252 -13.49 -1.19 0.10
C CYS A 252 -13.56 -0.67 1.53
N VAL A 253 -13.55 0.66 1.65
CA VAL A 253 -13.79 1.36 2.91
C VAL A 253 -15.09 2.14 2.76
N LEU A 254 -16.05 1.87 3.63
CA LEU A 254 -17.42 2.34 3.51
C LEU A 254 -17.91 2.92 4.84
N ASN A 255 -18.41 4.14 4.81
CA ASN A 255 -19.12 4.71 5.96
C ASN A 255 -20.53 4.11 6.10
N LEU A 256 -21.05 4.14 7.31
CA LEU A 256 -22.39 3.66 7.63
C LEU A 256 -23.47 4.29 6.73
N SER A 257 -23.36 5.57 6.41
CA SER A 257 -24.30 6.27 5.52
C SER A 257 -24.36 5.68 4.10
N LEU A 258 -23.29 5.08 3.61
CA LEU A 258 -23.24 4.43 2.31
C LEU A 258 -23.85 3.02 2.31
N ILE A 259 -24.01 2.44 3.49
CA ILE A 259 -24.61 1.11 3.68
C ILE A 259 -26.13 1.23 3.80
N HIS A 260 -26.71 2.44 3.96
CA HIS A 260 -28.15 2.70 4.16
C HIS A 260 -28.78 1.73 5.17
N ILE A 261 -28.19 1.63 6.35
CA ILE A 261 -28.83 1.01 7.48
C ILE A 261 -29.76 2.09 8.06
N SER A 262 -31.06 1.99 7.77
CA SER A 262 -32.07 2.77 8.47
C SER A 262 -31.93 2.46 9.96
N GLU A 263 -31.91 3.50 10.81
CA GLU A 263 -32.03 3.26 12.25
C GLU A 263 -33.28 2.40 12.48
N PRO A 264 -33.23 1.37 13.34
CA PRO A 264 -34.43 0.65 13.69
C PRO A 264 -35.42 1.66 14.25
N THR A 265 -36.56 1.84 13.57
CA THR A 265 -37.63 2.68 14.02
C THR A 265 -37.92 2.30 15.47
N ARG A 266 -37.70 3.24 16.39
CA ARG A 266 -38.08 3.13 17.78
C ARG A 266 -39.54 2.79 17.81
N PRO A 267 -40.00 1.69 18.45
CA PRO A 267 -41.42 1.44 18.60
C PRO A 267 -42.02 2.66 19.29
N GLU A 268 -43.05 3.23 18.70
CA GLU A 268 -43.83 4.28 19.35
C GLU A 268 -44.38 3.72 20.67
N PRO A 269 -44.33 4.47 21.77
CA PRO A 269 -44.93 4.04 23.02
C PRO A 269 -46.44 3.86 22.76
N ILE A 270 -46.92 2.66 22.97
CA ILE A 270 -48.35 2.35 22.94
C ILE A 270 -49.00 3.14 24.07
N SER A 271 -49.82 4.11 23.71
CA SER A 271 -50.65 4.91 24.61
C SER A 271 -51.74 4.05 25.25
#